data_03d861fa13af26aa3d13e4a600b7f33e
#
_entry.id   03d861fa13af26aa3d13e4a600b7f33e
#
_cell.length_a   1.000
_cell.length_b   1.000
_cell.length_c   1.000
_cell.angle_alpha   90.00
_cell.angle_beta   90.00
_cell.angle_gamma   90.00
#
_symmetry.space_group_name_H-M   'P 1'
#
loop_
_entity.id
_entity.type
_entity.pdbx_description
1 polymer ?
#
loop_
_entity_poly.entity_id
_entity_poly.type
_entity_poly.pdbx_seq_one_letter_code
_entity_poly.pdbx_strand_id
1 'polypeptide(L)'
;MPLIASNPTNRIILGLMTFGPNEADGARITDLETYNKALDVFQSRGYNEVDTARVYVGKQQEAFTREAKWKERGLTLATKIQYPSEPGSHAADKVAESLETSLKELGTD
;
A
#
# COMPACT_ATOMS: atom_id res chain seq x y z
N MET A 1 -12.60 14.70 -2.20
CA MET A 1 -12.13 13.74 -1.20
C MET A 1 -13.30 12.95 -0.66
N PRO A 2 -13.22 11.63 -0.64
CA PRO A 2 -14.29 10.82 -0.08
C PRO A 2 -14.53 11.18 1.39
N LEU A 3 -15.79 11.16 1.80
CA LEU A 3 -16.11 11.38 3.20
C LEU A 3 -15.83 10.09 3.97
N ILE A 4 -15.01 10.21 4.98
CA ILE A 4 -14.74 9.11 5.88
C ILE A 4 -15.84 9.19 6.95
N ALA A 5 -16.63 8.12 7.08
CA ALA A 5 -17.63 8.08 8.12
C ALA A 5 -16.95 8.15 9.48
N SER A 6 -17.50 9.01 10.33
CA SER A 6 -17.04 9.09 11.70
C SER A 6 -17.45 7.84 12.43
N ASN A 7 -16.87 6.96 12.88
CA ASN A 7 -17.25 5.79 13.70
C ASN A 7 -17.86 4.61 12.94
N PRO A 8 -17.13 4.00 11.98
CA PRO A 8 -17.53 2.70 11.51
C PRO A 8 -17.51 1.72 12.70
N THR A 9 -18.54 0.86 12.79
CA THR A 9 -18.70 -0.09 13.89
C THR A 9 -17.54 -1.10 13.94
N ASN A 10 -17.01 -1.46 12.77
CA ASN A 10 -15.91 -2.39 12.64
C ASN A 10 -14.73 -1.69 11.98
N ARG A 11 -13.53 -2.02 12.43
CA ARG A 11 -12.31 -1.56 11.76
C ARG A 11 -12.00 -2.50 10.62
N ILE A 12 -11.99 -1.98 9.40
CA ILE A 12 -11.65 -2.74 8.19
C ILE A 12 -10.41 -2.12 7.57
N ILE A 13 -9.43 -2.95 7.27
CA ILE A 13 -8.19 -2.53 6.60
C ILE A 13 -8.17 -3.21 5.24
N LEU A 14 -7.98 -2.43 4.17
CA LEU A 14 -7.89 -2.97 2.82
C LEU A 14 -6.46 -3.44 2.56
N GLY A 15 -6.31 -4.74 2.28
CA GLY A 15 -5.02 -5.30 1.87
C GLY A 15 -4.74 -4.99 0.41
N LEU A 16 -3.52 -4.56 0.10
CA LEU A 16 -3.13 -4.12 -1.23
C LEU A 16 -2.25 -5.11 -2.02
N MET A 17 -2.06 -6.31 -1.52
CA MET A 17 -1.13 -7.28 -2.09
C MET A 17 -1.37 -7.57 -3.58
N THR A 18 -2.60 -7.44 -4.05
CA THR A 18 -2.94 -7.77 -5.44
C THR A 18 -3.23 -6.54 -6.32
N PHE A 19 -2.89 -5.35 -5.85
CA PHE A 19 -2.98 -4.13 -6.64
C PHE A 19 -1.58 -3.74 -7.11
N GLY A 20 -1.35 -3.76 -8.41
CA GLY A 20 -0.03 -3.41 -8.95
C GLY A 20 0.00 -3.55 -10.46
N PRO A 21 1.03 -3.01 -11.12
CA PRO A 21 1.04 -2.91 -12.58
C PRO A 21 1.37 -4.22 -13.30
N ASN A 22 1.75 -5.27 -12.59
CA ASN A 22 2.27 -6.47 -13.23
C ASN A 22 1.54 -7.74 -12.77
N GLU A 23 0.71 -8.30 -13.64
CA GLU A 23 -0.02 -9.53 -13.39
C GLU A 23 0.91 -10.73 -13.14
N ALA A 24 2.05 -10.77 -13.82
CA ALA A 24 3.02 -11.85 -13.64
C ALA A 24 3.60 -11.88 -12.22
N ASP A 25 3.61 -10.76 -11.53
CA ASP A 25 4.07 -10.65 -10.15
C ASP A 25 2.93 -10.76 -9.13
N GLY A 26 1.76 -11.22 -9.55
CA GLY A 26 0.63 -11.51 -8.69
C GLY A 26 -0.45 -10.44 -8.60
N ALA A 27 -0.35 -9.36 -9.38
CA ALA A 27 -1.38 -8.35 -9.40
C ALA A 27 -2.65 -8.87 -10.07
N ARG A 28 -3.80 -8.49 -9.54
CA ARG A 28 -5.12 -8.79 -10.11
C ARG A 28 -5.83 -7.53 -10.58
N ILE A 29 -5.54 -6.41 -9.94
CA ILE A 29 -6.01 -5.09 -10.37
C ILE A 29 -4.77 -4.36 -10.84
N THR A 30 -4.66 -4.15 -12.16
CA THR A 30 -3.42 -3.71 -12.80
C THR A 30 -3.49 -2.29 -13.36
N ASP A 31 -4.64 -1.66 -13.34
CA ASP A 31 -4.80 -0.28 -13.82
C ASP A 31 -5.21 0.67 -12.70
N LEU A 32 -4.72 1.88 -12.76
CA LEU A 32 -5.00 2.89 -11.74
C LEU A 32 -6.47 3.29 -11.67
N GLU A 33 -7.17 3.28 -12.80
CA GLU A 33 -8.59 3.63 -12.82
C GLU A 33 -9.39 2.68 -11.92
N THR A 34 -9.21 1.38 -12.08
CA THR A 34 -9.89 0.37 -11.27
C THR A 34 -9.44 0.44 -9.82
N TYR A 35 -8.15 0.65 -9.59
CA TYR A 35 -7.60 0.83 -8.23
C TYR A 35 -8.29 2.02 -7.54
N ASN A 36 -8.35 3.16 -8.22
CA ASN A 36 -8.98 4.35 -7.66
C ASN A 36 -10.47 4.14 -7.40
N LYS A 37 -11.19 3.42 -8.27
CA LYS A 37 -12.59 3.06 -8.04
C LYS A 37 -12.75 2.20 -6.79
N ALA A 38 -11.87 1.23 -6.59
CA ALA A 38 -11.90 0.39 -5.39
C ALA A 38 -11.69 1.23 -4.13
N LEU A 39 -10.73 2.15 -4.16
CA LEU A 39 -10.49 3.06 -3.05
C LEU A 39 -11.69 3.99 -2.80
N ASP A 40 -12.32 4.47 -3.85
CA ASP A 40 -13.52 5.31 -3.74
C ASP A 40 -14.64 4.57 -3.02
N VAL A 41 -14.91 3.33 -3.38
CA VAL A 41 -15.93 2.50 -2.71
C VAL A 41 -15.57 2.27 -1.25
N PHE A 42 -14.32 1.90 -0.98
CA PHE A 42 -13.82 1.65 0.37
C PHE A 42 -14.00 2.88 1.26
N GLN A 43 -13.56 4.04 0.79
CA GLN A 43 -13.67 5.29 1.54
C GLN A 43 -15.10 5.79 1.65
N SER A 44 -15.96 5.52 0.67
CA SER A 44 -17.38 5.89 0.75
C SER A 44 -18.11 5.16 1.86
N ARG A 45 -17.59 4.03 2.30
CA ARG A 45 -18.14 3.24 3.43
C ARG A 45 -17.55 3.65 4.77
N GLY A 46 -16.67 4.64 4.79
CA GLY A 46 -16.09 5.19 6.00
C GLY A 46 -14.76 4.61 6.41
N TYR A 47 -14.14 3.80 5.58
CA TYR A 47 -12.86 3.16 5.88
C TYR A 47 -11.72 3.92 5.22
N ASN A 48 -10.57 3.98 5.89
CA ASN A 48 -9.43 4.75 5.38
C ASN A 48 -8.07 4.14 5.71
N GLU A 49 -8.04 2.87 6.09
CA GLU A 49 -6.78 2.20 6.39
C GLU A 49 -6.44 1.18 5.31
N VAL A 50 -5.19 1.21 4.84
CA VAL A 50 -4.69 0.28 3.83
C VAL A 50 -3.38 -0.35 4.29
N ASP A 51 -3.09 -1.56 3.82
CA ASP A 51 -1.90 -2.31 4.21
C ASP A 51 -1.16 -2.80 2.98
N THR A 52 0.12 -2.49 2.90
CA THR A 52 1.01 -2.94 1.84
C THR A 52 2.30 -3.55 2.42
N ALA A 53 3.27 -3.83 1.58
CA ALA A 53 4.59 -4.30 1.97
C ALA A 53 5.61 -4.02 0.87
N ARG A 54 6.88 -3.90 1.27
CA ARG A 54 7.99 -3.69 0.33
C ARG A 54 8.00 -4.73 -0.80
N VAL A 55 7.68 -5.99 -0.48
CA VAL A 55 7.80 -7.11 -1.44
C VAL A 55 6.61 -7.29 -2.37
N TYR A 56 5.49 -6.64 -2.12
CA TYR A 56 4.26 -6.90 -2.88
C TYR A 56 4.39 -6.55 -4.36
N VAL A 57 3.87 -7.40 -5.21
CA VAL A 57 3.88 -7.27 -6.67
C VAL A 57 5.29 -6.97 -7.19
N GLY A 58 6.25 -7.84 -6.83
CA GLY A 58 7.63 -7.68 -7.29
C GLY A 58 8.26 -6.34 -6.89
N LYS A 59 7.92 -5.82 -5.72
CA LYS A 59 8.39 -4.53 -5.20
C LYS A 59 7.83 -3.30 -5.93
N GLN A 60 6.69 -3.47 -6.62
CA GLN A 60 6.07 -2.39 -7.41
C GLN A 60 4.81 -1.82 -6.75
N GLN A 61 4.27 -2.50 -5.73
CA GLN A 61 3.00 -2.12 -5.13
C GLN A 61 3.07 -0.74 -4.45
N GLU A 62 4.13 -0.45 -3.74
CA GLU A 62 4.27 0.84 -3.03
C GLU A 62 4.28 2.02 -4.02
N ALA A 63 5.04 1.91 -5.12
CA ALA A 63 5.07 2.93 -6.15
C ALA A 63 3.71 3.08 -6.84
N PHE A 64 3.01 1.98 -7.06
CA PHE A 64 1.67 1.99 -7.64
C PHE A 64 0.67 2.68 -6.72
N THR A 65 0.81 2.47 -5.42
CA THR A 65 -0.02 3.14 -4.40
C THR A 65 0.26 4.63 -4.33
N ARG A 66 1.52 5.04 -4.51
CA ARG A 66 1.87 6.45 -4.66
C ARG A 66 1.13 7.08 -5.84
N GLU A 67 1.09 6.39 -6.98
CA GLU A 67 0.36 6.88 -8.16
C GLU A 67 -1.14 6.99 -7.91
N ALA A 68 -1.70 6.16 -7.04
CA ALA A 68 -3.09 6.27 -6.61
C ALA A 68 -3.33 7.43 -5.64
N LYS A 69 -2.29 8.17 -5.27
CA LYS A 69 -2.34 9.36 -4.42
C LYS A 69 -2.95 9.09 -3.05
N TRP A 70 -2.48 8.03 -2.41
CA TRP A 70 -3.01 7.59 -1.12
C TRP A 70 -2.96 8.69 -0.05
N LYS A 71 -1.90 9.49 -0.04
CA LYS A 71 -1.70 10.55 0.95
C LYS A 71 -2.74 11.67 0.78
N GLU A 72 -2.96 12.10 -0.46
CA GLU A 72 -3.95 13.11 -0.79
C GLU A 72 -5.37 12.63 -0.53
N ARG A 73 -5.61 11.32 -0.59
CA ARG A 73 -6.89 10.71 -0.23
C ARG A 73 -7.13 10.69 1.28
N GLY A 74 -6.15 10.99 2.09
CA GLY A 74 -6.27 10.89 3.54
C GLY A 74 -6.23 9.45 4.06
N LEU A 75 -5.67 8.52 3.30
CA LEU A 75 -5.51 7.14 3.77
C LEU A 75 -4.41 7.05 4.81
N THR A 76 -4.62 6.18 5.80
CA THR A 76 -3.58 5.75 6.72
C THR A 76 -2.99 4.46 6.17
N LEU A 77 -1.68 4.41 6.03
CA LEU A 77 -1.02 3.31 5.34
C LEU A 77 -0.03 2.61 6.26
N ALA A 78 -0.10 1.28 6.29
CA ALA A 78 0.91 0.44 6.92
C ALA A 78 1.72 -0.25 5.83
N THR A 79 3.03 -0.33 5.99
CA THR A 79 3.88 -1.15 5.15
C THR A 79 4.78 -2.03 6.03
N LYS A 80 5.50 -2.92 5.39
CA LYS A 80 6.37 -3.89 6.06
C LYS A 80 7.72 -3.91 5.38
N ILE A 81 8.77 -4.13 6.15
CA ILE A 81 10.14 -4.20 5.62
C ILE A 81 10.30 -5.39 4.67
N GLN A 82 11.41 -5.39 3.96
CA GLN A 82 11.77 -6.46 3.06
C GLN A 82 11.66 -7.83 3.73
N TYR A 83 10.99 -8.75 3.08
CA TYR A 83 10.90 -10.14 3.51
C TYR A 83 12.30 -10.75 3.57
N PRO A 84 12.62 -11.56 4.62
CA PRO A 84 13.96 -12.15 4.74
C PRO A 84 14.15 -13.27 3.71
N SER A 85 14.55 -12.90 2.51
CA SER A 85 14.81 -13.82 1.41
C SER A 85 16.22 -14.40 1.46
N GLU A 86 17.08 -13.81 2.27
CA GLU A 86 18.48 -14.25 2.40
C GLU A 86 19.01 -13.92 3.79
N PRO A 87 20.09 -14.57 4.23
CA PRO A 87 20.67 -14.29 5.54
C PRO A 87 21.04 -12.82 5.69
N GLY A 88 20.73 -12.25 6.85
CA GLY A 88 21.03 -10.85 7.15
C GLY A 88 20.01 -9.83 6.67
N SER A 89 18.92 -10.24 6.03
CA SER A 89 17.89 -9.31 5.54
C SER A 89 17.26 -8.47 6.66
N HIS A 90 17.27 -8.93 7.89
CA HIS A 90 16.75 -8.21 9.05
C HIS A 90 17.84 -7.60 9.94
N ALA A 91 19.06 -7.48 9.44
CA ALA A 91 20.10 -6.72 10.15
C ALA A 91 19.68 -5.24 10.22
N ALA A 92 20.12 -4.53 11.26
CA ALA A 92 19.69 -3.16 11.53
C ALA A 92 19.83 -2.21 10.33
N ASP A 93 20.95 -2.30 9.61
CA ASP A 93 21.20 -1.48 8.41
C ASP A 93 20.24 -1.85 7.27
N LYS A 94 19.91 -3.13 7.12
CA LYS A 94 18.97 -3.59 6.09
C LYS A 94 17.53 -3.21 6.40
N VAL A 95 17.15 -3.23 7.65
CA VAL A 95 15.82 -2.75 8.10
C VAL A 95 15.69 -1.26 7.79
N ALA A 96 16.68 -0.46 8.14
CA ALA A 96 16.68 0.98 7.85
C ALA A 96 16.61 1.25 6.34
N GLU A 97 17.43 0.56 5.56
CA GLU A 97 17.44 0.68 4.10
C GLU A 97 16.09 0.34 3.48
N SER A 98 15.45 -0.74 3.95
CA SER A 98 14.14 -1.15 3.47
C SER A 98 13.07 -0.09 3.79
N LEU A 99 13.10 0.46 4.99
CA LEU A 99 12.17 1.52 5.36
C LEU A 99 12.35 2.77 4.50
N GLU A 100 13.58 3.22 4.31
CA GLU A 100 13.87 4.39 3.48
C GLU A 100 13.39 4.19 2.04
N THR A 101 13.59 2.98 1.50
CA THR A 101 13.11 2.63 0.16
C THR A 101 11.57 2.71 0.11
N SER A 102 10.89 2.15 1.09
CA SER A 102 9.43 2.21 1.15
C SER A 102 8.92 3.65 1.21
N LEU A 103 9.51 4.48 2.06
CA LEU A 103 9.11 5.89 2.16
C LEU A 103 9.28 6.61 0.82
N LYS A 104 10.38 6.37 0.13
CA LYS A 104 10.65 6.95 -1.18
C LYS A 104 9.62 6.48 -2.21
N GLU A 105 9.38 5.17 -2.29
CA GLU A 105 8.43 4.60 -3.24
C GLU A 105 7.00 5.09 -2.98
N LEU A 106 6.62 5.20 -1.72
CA LEU A 106 5.31 5.71 -1.30
C LEU A 106 5.17 7.23 -1.44
N GLY A 107 6.28 7.94 -1.58
CA GLY A 107 6.27 9.39 -1.73
C GLY A 107 6.01 10.13 -0.43
N THR A 108 6.55 9.65 0.66
CA THR A 108 6.39 10.27 1.99
C THR A 108 7.70 10.22 2.77
N ASP A 109 7.71 10.87 3.92
CA ASP A 109 8.82 10.91 4.87
C ASP A 109 8.40 10.36 6.24
#